data_ddcd7f135d0a5d65f96717dc8da042be
#
_entry.id   ddcd7f135d0a5d65f96717dc8da042be
#
_cell.length_a   1.000
_cell.length_b   1.000
_cell.length_c   1.000
_cell.angle_alpha   90.00
_cell.angle_beta   90.00
_cell.angle_gamma   90.00
#
_symmetry.space_group_name_H-M   'P 1'
#
loop_
_entity.id
_entity.type
_entity.pdbx_description
1 polymer ?
#
loop_
_entity_poly.entity_id
_entity_poly.type
_entity_poly.pdbx_seq_one_letter_code
_entity_poly.pdbx_strand_id
1 'polypeptide(L)'
;MKFRTYIPLAIVIIIAIALAVFVLPRLSIGSKEAGLINSARSLDKDGKADEAIKELEKVVAEFPESKKAGEALIVLGAIYEKQGKLVDARDSYKKAFESYPDADIVKDAKPKIEELNMKILFSPYVDSCSKEYTVQAGDSLAKIAKVFGTTVELLRRSNNISGNTIRLGQRLKVITVKFSVVVDKSQNLLMLKQNDGIIKTYKVSTGTNNCTPVGTFRITTKLVNPVWYKDGKAIPPTSPENILGTRWMGFDKEGYGIHGTTDPGSLGKQATAGCIRMRNSEVEELYDILPEGTEVTIVD
;
A
#
# COMPACT_ATOMS: atom_id res chain seq x y z
N MET A 1 58.82 -24.76 27.96
CA MET A 1 58.59 -23.38 28.47
C MET A 1 57.16 -23.02 28.27
N LYS A 2 56.31 -22.93 29.34
CA LYS A 2 54.94 -22.50 29.27
C LYS A 2 54.92 -20.98 29.49
N PHE A 3 54.71 -20.18 28.45
CA PHE A 3 54.49 -18.76 28.60
C PHE A 3 53.09 -18.52 29.22
N ARG A 4 53.06 -18.14 30.49
CA ARG A 4 51.89 -17.59 31.15
C ARG A 4 51.79 -16.13 30.72
N THR A 5 50.87 -15.84 29.77
CA THR A 5 50.49 -14.45 29.39
C THR A 5 49.72 -13.84 30.55
N TYR A 6 50.37 -12.95 31.32
CA TYR A 6 49.68 -12.11 32.31
C TYR A 6 49.01 -10.95 31.56
N ILE A 7 47.68 -10.93 31.55
CA ILE A 7 46.93 -9.73 31.11
C ILE A 7 47.14 -8.67 32.20
N PRO A 8 47.67 -7.47 31.87
CA PRO A 8 47.90 -6.43 32.88
C PRO A 8 46.58 -6.00 33.52
N LEU A 9 46.58 -5.86 34.83
CA LEU A 9 45.41 -5.50 35.66
C LEU A 9 44.68 -4.25 35.13
N ALA A 10 45.44 -3.29 34.56
CA ALA A 10 44.88 -2.08 33.92
C ALA A 10 43.94 -2.39 32.73
N ILE A 11 44.23 -3.41 31.92
CA ILE A 11 43.37 -3.82 30.77
C ILE A 11 42.06 -4.43 31.30
N VAL A 12 42.13 -5.23 32.36
CA VAL A 12 40.95 -5.84 32.98
C VAL A 12 40.03 -4.76 33.59
N ILE A 13 40.62 -3.73 34.21
CA ILE A 13 39.85 -2.59 34.76
C ILE A 13 39.20 -1.74 33.66
N ILE A 14 39.91 -1.46 32.57
CA ILE A 14 39.34 -0.71 31.42
C ILE A 14 38.18 -1.48 30.79
N ILE A 15 38.32 -2.80 30.62
CA ILE A 15 37.24 -3.67 30.07
C ILE A 15 36.04 -3.67 31.05
N ALA A 16 36.29 -3.79 32.37
CA ALA A 16 35.21 -3.76 33.36
C ALA A 16 34.47 -2.41 33.40
N ILE A 17 35.19 -1.29 33.29
CA ILE A 17 34.57 0.06 33.21
C ILE A 17 33.80 0.22 31.91
N ALA A 18 34.32 -0.20 30.77
CA ALA A 18 33.64 -0.19 29.50
C ALA A 18 32.36 -1.05 29.52
N LEU A 19 32.40 -2.23 30.12
CA LEU A 19 31.24 -3.09 30.34
C LEU A 19 30.21 -2.43 31.26
N ALA A 20 30.62 -1.83 32.37
CA ALA A 20 29.72 -1.20 33.33
C ALA A 20 29.10 0.09 32.77
N VAL A 21 29.82 0.90 32.00
CA VAL A 21 29.36 2.19 31.50
C VAL A 21 28.59 2.05 30.17
N PHE A 22 29.00 1.13 29.28
CA PHE A 22 28.43 1.05 27.92
C PHE A 22 27.58 -0.20 27.65
N VAL A 23 27.83 -1.31 28.31
CA VAL A 23 27.15 -2.59 28.03
C VAL A 23 26.02 -2.87 28.99
N LEU A 24 26.24 -2.74 30.29
CA LEU A 24 25.20 -3.01 31.30
C LEU A 24 23.96 -2.11 31.19
N PRO A 25 24.09 -0.78 30.97
CA PRO A 25 22.91 0.05 30.77
C PRO A 25 22.11 -0.34 29.53
N ARG A 26 22.79 -0.68 28.42
CA ARG A 26 22.11 -1.13 27.19
C ARG A 26 21.37 -2.45 27.37
N LEU A 27 21.93 -3.41 28.11
CA LEU A 27 21.27 -4.66 28.44
C LEU A 27 20.05 -4.45 29.35
N SER A 28 20.13 -3.53 30.32
CA SER A 28 18.98 -3.20 31.21
C SER A 28 17.86 -2.46 30.46
N ILE A 29 18.19 -1.59 29.52
CA ILE A 29 17.23 -0.89 28.67
C ILE A 29 16.50 -1.89 27.79
N GLY A 30 17.20 -2.75 27.05
CA GLY A 30 16.60 -3.76 26.17
C GLY A 30 15.67 -4.73 26.91
N SER A 31 15.95 -5.05 28.18
CA SER A 31 15.06 -5.87 29.02
C SER A 31 13.80 -5.14 29.46
N LYS A 32 13.88 -3.83 29.72
CA LYS A 32 12.72 -2.99 30.09
C LYS A 32 11.75 -2.85 28.91
N GLU A 33 12.27 -2.52 27.72
CA GLU A 33 11.47 -2.40 26.50
C GLU A 33 10.73 -3.70 26.17
N ALA A 34 11.45 -4.82 26.19
CA ALA A 34 10.86 -6.13 25.95
C ALA A 34 9.79 -6.48 26.99
N GLY A 35 10.01 -6.11 28.27
CA GLY A 35 9.04 -6.27 29.33
C GLY A 35 7.72 -5.51 29.07
N LEU A 36 7.82 -4.23 28.66
CA LEU A 36 6.66 -3.40 28.32
C LEU A 36 5.89 -3.96 27.11
N ILE A 37 6.59 -4.40 26.05
CA ILE A 37 5.95 -4.98 24.86
C ILE A 37 5.23 -6.30 25.22
N ASN A 38 5.85 -7.15 26.03
CA ASN A 38 5.23 -8.41 26.46
C ASN A 38 4.02 -8.16 27.38
N SER A 39 4.10 -7.18 28.30
CA SER A 39 2.98 -6.71 29.11
C SER A 39 1.83 -6.26 28.23
N ALA A 40 2.11 -5.41 27.23
CA ALA A 40 1.10 -4.92 26.30
C ALA A 40 0.42 -6.05 25.52
N ARG A 41 1.18 -7.05 25.04
CA ARG A 41 0.62 -8.23 24.37
C ARG A 41 -0.30 -9.06 25.28
N SER A 42 0.05 -9.15 26.56
CA SER A 42 -0.84 -9.81 27.56
C SER A 42 -2.11 -9.01 27.78
N LEU A 43 -2.00 -7.70 27.99
CA LEU A 43 -3.12 -6.79 28.14
C LEU A 43 -4.09 -6.85 26.95
N ASP A 44 -3.57 -6.87 25.72
CA ASP A 44 -4.40 -7.02 24.50
C ASP A 44 -5.16 -8.35 24.47
N LYS A 45 -4.51 -9.46 24.89
CA LYS A 45 -5.18 -10.78 25.00
C LYS A 45 -6.28 -10.79 26.07
N ASP A 46 -6.08 -10.03 27.13
CA ASP A 46 -7.03 -9.90 28.24
C ASP A 46 -8.16 -8.89 27.93
N GLY A 47 -8.21 -8.34 26.70
CA GLY A 47 -9.22 -7.38 26.27
C GLY A 47 -8.98 -5.94 26.76
N LYS A 48 -7.82 -5.66 27.36
CA LYS A 48 -7.42 -4.35 27.90
C LYS A 48 -6.62 -3.55 26.89
N ALA A 49 -7.18 -3.38 25.68
CA ALA A 49 -6.48 -2.78 24.54
C ALA A 49 -5.96 -1.35 24.81
N ASP A 50 -6.71 -0.52 25.55
CA ASP A 50 -6.31 0.86 25.86
C ASP A 50 -5.11 0.92 26.82
N GLU A 51 -4.99 -0.04 27.75
CA GLU A 51 -3.81 -0.17 28.61
C GLU A 51 -2.61 -0.66 27.81
N ALA A 52 -2.82 -1.63 26.89
CA ALA A 52 -1.78 -2.13 25.99
C ALA A 52 -1.22 -1.00 25.10
N ILE A 53 -2.09 -0.16 24.54
CA ILE A 53 -1.70 1.00 23.71
C ILE A 53 -0.78 1.93 24.50
N LYS A 54 -1.15 2.30 25.73
CA LYS A 54 -0.34 3.18 26.61
C LYS A 54 1.05 2.62 26.89
N GLU A 55 1.16 1.31 27.16
CA GLU A 55 2.45 0.65 27.39
C GLU A 55 3.34 0.72 26.12
N LEU A 56 2.77 0.50 24.95
CA LEU A 56 3.51 0.55 23.67
C LEU A 56 3.89 1.98 23.28
N GLU A 57 3.00 2.96 23.47
CA GLU A 57 3.31 4.39 23.25
C GLU A 57 4.46 4.84 24.16
N LYS A 58 4.52 4.34 25.39
CA LYS A 58 5.63 4.60 26.30
C LYS A 58 6.95 4.05 25.77
N VAL A 59 6.96 2.84 25.19
CA VAL A 59 8.18 2.31 24.55
C VAL A 59 8.64 3.23 23.42
N VAL A 60 7.72 3.66 22.55
CA VAL A 60 8.03 4.54 21.40
C VAL A 60 8.53 5.93 21.86
N ALA A 61 7.99 6.45 22.97
CA ALA A 61 8.35 7.77 23.48
C ALA A 61 9.67 7.76 24.27
N GLU A 62 9.89 6.75 25.13
CA GLU A 62 11.07 6.68 25.98
C GLU A 62 12.31 6.14 25.26
N PHE A 63 12.12 5.32 24.21
CA PHE A 63 13.20 4.62 23.51
C PHE A 63 13.15 4.79 21.97
N PRO A 64 13.07 6.03 21.45
CA PRO A 64 12.82 6.26 20.02
C PRO A 64 13.92 5.75 19.09
N GLU A 65 15.15 5.54 19.59
CA GLU A 65 16.29 5.03 18.80
C GLU A 65 16.42 3.49 18.85
N SER A 66 15.53 2.84 19.58
CA SER A 66 15.60 1.39 19.76
C SER A 66 14.83 0.65 18.66
N LYS A 67 15.41 -0.46 18.16
CA LYS A 67 14.68 -1.38 17.27
C LYS A 67 13.39 -1.92 17.91
N LYS A 68 13.32 -1.92 19.25
CA LYS A 68 12.11 -2.30 19.99
C LYS A 68 10.97 -1.29 19.86
N ALA A 69 11.25 -0.02 19.60
CA ALA A 69 10.22 0.95 19.26
C ALA A 69 9.54 0.61 17.92
N GLY A 70 10.29 0.11 16.94
CA GLY A 70 9.72 -0.43 15.70
C GLY A 70 8.80 -1.63 15.95
N GLU A 71 9.20 -2.56 16.84
CA GLU A 71 8.36 -3.69 17.26
C GLU A 71 7.09 -3.21 17.97
N ALA A 72 7.21 -2.23 18.88
CA ALA A 72 6.06 -1.64 19.57
C ALA A 72 5.06 -1.01 18.60
N LEU A 73 5.54 -0.30 17.57
CA LEU A 73 4.69 0.28 16.52
C LEU A 73 3.95 -0.78 15.70
N ILE A 74 4.59 -1.91 15.40
CA ILE A 74 3.93 -3.05 14.72
C ILE A 74 2.81 -3.63 15.60
N VAL A 75 3.05 -3.78 16.90
CA VAL A 75 2.02 -4.28 17.84
C VAL A 75 0.89 -3.26 17.99
N LEU A 76 1.21 -1.97 18.08
CA LEU A 76 0.21 -0.88 18.07
C LEU A 76 -0.68 -0.95 16.83
N GLY A 77 -0.08 -1.06 15.65
CA GLY A 77 -0.81 -1.21 14.40
C GLY A 77 -1.78 -2.38 14.43
N ALA A 78 -1.36 -3.53 14.94
CA ALA A 78 -2.20 -4.71 15.06
C ALA A 78 -3.37 -4.53 16.05
N ILE A 79 -3.16 -3.82 17.16
CA ILE A 79 -4.22 -3.51 18.13
C ILE A 79 -5.23 -2.55 17.51
N TYR A 80 -4.77 -1.48 16.85
CA TYR A 80 -5.65 -0.54 16.16
C TYR A 80 -6.46 -1.20 15.04
N GLU A 81 -5.84 -2.14 14.29
CA GLU A 81 -6.55 -2.94 13.26
C GLU A 81 -7.73 -3.73 13.86
N LYS A 82 -7.51 -4.40 15.00
CA LYS A 82 -8.57 -5.11 15.72
C LYS A 82 -9.69 -4.18 16.21
N GLN A 83 -9.36 -2.95 16.58
CA GLN A 83 -10.34 -1.93 16.99
C GLN A 83 -11.05 -1.26 15.81
N GLY A 84 -10.68 -1.58 14.53
CA GLY A 84 -11.21 -0.92 13.34
C GLY A 84 -10.70 0.51 13.14
N LYS A 85 -9.69 0.95 13.90
CA LYS A 85 -9.03 2.25 13.78
C LYS A 85 -8.00 2.20 12.63
N LEU A 86 -8.51 2.13 11.38
CA LEU A 86 -7.70 1.83 10.20
C LEU A 86 -6.58 2.84 9.95
N VAL A 87 -6.83 4.12 10.24
CA VAL A 87 -5.83 5.20 10.03
C VAL A 87 -4.71 5.10 11.05
N ASP A 88 -5.05 4.92 12.34
CA ASP A 88 -4.06 4.77 13.41
C ASP A 88 -3.21 3.50 13.20
N ALA A 89 -3.84 2.43 12.72
CA ALA A 89 -3.14 1.19 12.35
C ALA A 89 -2.15 1.43 11.21
N ARG A 90 -2.60 2.03 10.11
CA ARG A 90 -1.75 2.36 8.96
C ARG A 90 -0.57 3.26 9.37
N ASP A 91 -0.84 4.31 10.13
CA ASP A 91 0.18 5.29 10.51
C ASP A 91 1.21 4.70 11.47
N SER A 92 0.79 3.77 12.35
CA SER A 92 1.69 2.99 13.20
C SER A 92 2.62 2.09 12.36
N TYR A 93 2.08 1.32 11.41
CA TYR A 93 2.87 0.48 10.51
C TYR A 93 3.80 1.32 9.62
N LYS A 94 3.29 2.45 9.10
CA LYS A 94 4.09 3.37 8.27
C LYS A 94 5.25 3.96 9.05
N LYS A 95 5.03 4.44 10.27
CA LYS A 95 6.08 4.95 11.16
C LYS A 95 7.12 3.87 11.47
N ALA A 96 6.67 2.62 11.72
CA ALA A 96 7.60 1.51 11.91
C ALA A 96 8.47 1.30 10.67
N PHE A 97 7.88 1.23 9.49
CA PHE A 97 8.56 0.99 8.21
C PHE A 97 9.55 2.09 7.84
N GLU A 98 9.18 3.35 8.06
CA GLU A 98 10.01 4.51 7.69
C GLU A 98 11.14 4.79 8.69
N SER A 99 10.88 4.61 10.00
CA SER A 99 11.83 4.98 11.05
C SER A 99 12.74 3.83 11.49
N TYR A 100 12.36 2.57 11.23
CA TYR A 100 13.09 1.39 11.71
C TYR A 100 13.31 0.33 10.61
N PRO A 101 13.84 0.69 9.43
CA PRO A 101 13.91 -0.20 8.26
C PRO A 101 14.75 -1.46 8.50
N ASP A 102 15.71 -1.42 9.44
CA ASP A 102 16.60 -2.53 9.79
C ASP A 102 15.98 -3.52 10.80
N ALA A 103 14.79 -3.27 11.31
CA ALA A 103 14.12 -4.19 12.20
C ALA A 103 13.45 -5.30 11.40
N ASP A 104 13.80 -6.57 11.65
CA ASP A 104 13.27 -7.71 10.87
C ASP A 104 11.75 -7.77 10.82
N ILE A 105 11.09 -7.44 11.95
CA ILE A 105 9.63 -7.44 12.06
C ILE A 105 8.94 -6.39 11.17
N VAL A 106 9.66 -5.39 10.71
CA VAL A 106 9.11 -4.30 9.90
C VAL A 106 8.99 -4.69 8.42
N LYS A 107 9.66 -5.74 7.97
CA LYS A 107 9.58 -6.23 6.58
C LYS A 107 8.16 -6.55 6.14
N ASP A 108 7.33 -7.03 7.07
CA ASP A 108 5.92 -7.38 6.81
C ASP A 108 4.96 -6.18 6.94
N ALA A 109 5.47 -4.98 7.31
CA ALA A 109 4.63 -3.79 7.47
C ALA A 109 4.12 -3.26 6.13
N LYS A 110 4.93 -3.32 5.05
CA LYS A 110 4.55 -2.78 3.74
C LYS A 110 3.25 -3.38 3.19
N PRO A 111 3.05 -4.70 3.14
CA PRO A 111 1.78 -5.28 2.71
C PRO A 111 0.58 -4.82 3.56
N LYS A 112 0.78 -4.65 4.87
CA LYS A 112 -0.25 -4.15 5.79
C LYS A 112 -0.62 -2.68 5.51
N ILE A 113 0.38 -1.84 5.26
CA ILE A 113 0.17 -0.43 4.88
C ILE A 113 -0.63 -0.36 3.58
N GLU A 114 -0.25 -1.14 2.55
CA GLU A 114 -0.94 -1.16 1.26
C GLU A 114 -2.40 -1.66 1.40
N GLU A 115 -2.63 -2.71 2.18
CA GLU A 115 -3.96 -3.22 2.49
C GLU A 115 -4.83 -2.16 3.18
N LEU A 116 -4.28 -1.49 4.20
CA LEU A 116 -4.98 -0.45 4.95
C LEU A 116 -5.25 0.79 4.11
N ASN A 117 -4.32 1.20 3.24
CA ASN A 117 -4.55 2.28 2.28
C ASN A 117 -5.80 2.00 1.42
N MET A 118 -5.93 0.77 0.91
CA MET A 118 -7.07 0.39 0.09
C MET A 118 -8.36 0.28 0.90
N LYS A 119 -8.31 -0.25 2.12
CA LYS A 119 -9.47 -0.28 3.03
C LYS A 119 -9.96 1.13 3.36
N ILE A 120 -9.05 2.08 3.65
CA ILE A 120 -9.39 3.48 3.94
C ILE A 120 -9.94 4.15 2.69
N LEU A 121 -9.32 3.94 1.52
CA LEU A 121 -9.78 4.50 0.25
C LEU A 121 -11.23 4.09 -0.05
N PHE A 122 -11.55 2.82 0.12
CA PHE A 122 -12.89 2.26 -0.14
C PHE A 122 -13.85 2.30 1.06
N SER A 123 -13.52 3.00 2.14
CA SER A 123 -14.41 3.21 3.29
C SER A 123 -15.01 4.61 3.29
N PRO A 124 -16.13 4.86 3.98
CA PRO A 124 -16.71 6.20 4.15
C PRO A 124 -15.87 7.13 5.04
N TYR A 125 -14.76 6.65 5.60
CA TYR A 125 -13.89 7.46 6.44
C TYR A 125 -13.28 8.63 5.65
N VAL A 126 -13.49 9.86 6.11
CA VAL A 126 -12.93 11.07 5.51
C VAL A 126 -11.56 11.36 6.13
N ASP A 127 -10.55 11.50 5.30
CA ASP A 127 -9.16 11.78 5.67
C ASP A 127 -8.63 13.05 4.96
N SER A 128 -7.35 13.33 5.07
CA SER A 128 -6.70 14.48 4.41
C SER A 128 -6.73 14.44 2.87
N CYS A 129 -7.00 13.27 2.27
CA CYS A 129 -7.09 13.05 0.82
C CYS A 129 -8.53 13.11 0.29
N SER A 130 -9.48 13.36 1.17
CA SER A 130 -10.92 13.34 0.88
C SER A 130 -11.66 14.44 1.62
N LYS A 131 -12.88 14.72 1.22
CA LYS A 131 -13.79 15.61 1.94
C LYS A 131 -15.20 15.07 1.95
N GLU A 132 -15.99 15.56 2.89
CA GLU A 132 -17.43 15.35 2.88
C GLU A 132 -18.11 16.28 1.87
N TYR A 133 -18.98 15.72 1.05
CA TYR A 133 -19.84 16.45 0.11
C TYR A 133 -21.30 16.14 0.40
N THR A 134 -22.11 17.18 0.52
CA THR A 134 -23.56 17.04 0.69
C THR A 134 -24.25 17.13 -0.66
N VAL A 135 -24.97 16.07 -1.05
CA VAL A 135 -25.68 15.96 -2.33
C VAL A 135 -26.70 17.08 -2.47
N GLN A 136 -26.65 17.82 -3.59
CA GLN A 136 -27.50 18.94 -3.94
C GLN A 136 -28.63 18.51 -4.91
N ALA A 137 -29.61 19.37 -5.06
CA ALA A 137 -30.69 19.14 -6.04
C ALA A 137 -30.11 19.08 -7.47
N GLY A 138 -30.47 18.04 -8.22
CA GLY A 138 -30.00 17.80 -9.58
C GLY A 138 -28.65 17.12 -9.69
N ASP A 139 -28.03 16.68 -8.55
CA ASP A 139 -26.81 15.87 -8.55
C ASP A 139 -27.11 14.45 -9.04
N SER A 140 -26.04 13.85 -9.58
CA SER A 140 -25.91 12.42 -9.82
C SER A 140 -24.47 12.00 -9.52
N LEU A 141 -24.24 10.72 -9.28
CA LEU A 141 -22.87 10.20 -9.07
C LEU A 141 -21.94 10.58 -10.24
N ALA A 142 -22.45 10.54 -11.48
CA ALA A 142 -21.66 10.91 -12.67
C ALA A 142 -21.28 12.40 -12.67
N LYS A 143 -22.20 13.30 -12.28
CA LYS A 143 -21.90 14.74 -12.17
C LYS A 143 -20.87 15.00 -11.06
N ILE A 144 -21.08 14.40 -9.91
CA ILE A 144 -20.15 14.54 -8.77
C ILE A 144 -18.76 13.99 -9.15
N ALA A 145 -18.71 12.79 -9.76
CA ALA A 145 -17.45 12.19 -10.21
C ALA A 145 -16.69 13.12 -11.18
N LYS A 146 -17.40 13.70 -12.15
CA LYS A 146 -16.82 14.65 -13.12
C LYS A 146 -16.28 15.91 -12.44
N VAL A 147 -17.03 16.49 -11.51
CA VAL A 147 -16.63 17.72 -10.79
C VAL A 147 -15.36 17.49 -9.96
N PHE A 148 -15.24 16.31 -9.34
CA PHE A 148 -14.09 16.00 -8.47
C PHE A 148 -12.96 15.23 -9.17
N GLY A 149 -13.08 14.96 -10.49
CA GLY A 149 -12.06 14.23 -11.24
C GLY A 149 -11.84 12.82 -10.74
N THR A 150 -12.89 12.14 -10.31
CA THR A 150 -12.90 10.78 -9.80
C THR A 150 -13.80 9.88 -10.65
N THR A 151 -13.95 8.61 -10.27
CA THR A 151 -14.85 7.67 -10.96
C THR A 151 -16.15 7.49 -10.18
N VAL A 152 -17.22 7.09 -10.88
CA VAL A 152 -18.49 6.71 -10.26
C VAL A 152 -18.28 5.47 -9.36
N GLU A 153 -17.46 4.53 -9.81
CA GLU A 153 -17.13 3.30 -9.09
C GLU A 153 -16.43 3.61 -7.76
N LEU A 154 -15.45 4.53 -7.77
CA LEU A 154 -14.77 4.94 -6.53
C LEU A 154 -15.73 5.64 -5.58
N LEU A 155 -16.58 6.55 -6.06
CA LEU A 155 -17.62 7.18 -5.24
C LEU A 155 -18.56 6.15 -4.62
N ARG A 156 -18.99 5.15 -5.38
CA ARG A 156 -19.86 4.09 -4.88
C ARG A 156 -19.19 3.26 -3.79
N ARG A 157 -17.99 2.78 -4.07
CA ARG A 157 -17.23 1.91 -3.14
C ARG A 157 -16.87 2.63 -1.86
N SER A 158 -16.37 3.88 -1.97
CA SER A 158 -15.97 4.66 -0.80
C SER A 158 -17.15 5.13 0.07
N ASN A 159 -18.38 4.97 -0.39
CA ASN A 159 -19.58 5.37 0.35
C ASN A 159 -20.58 4.21 0.59
N ASN A 160 -20.16 2.96 0.34
CA ASN A 160 -21.03 1.78 0.47
C ASN A 160 -22.36 1.91 -0.29
N ILE A 161 -22.35 2.54 -1.47
CA ILE A 161 -23.55 2.75 -2.29
C ILE A 161 -23.74 1.55 -3.22
N SER A 162 -24.86 0.85 -3.07
CA SER A 162 -25.31 -0.16 -4.02
C SER A 162 -26.18 0.50 -5.10
N GLY A 163 -25.78 0.33 -6.38
CA GLY A 163 -26.47 0.99 -7.50
C GLY A 163 -26.06 2.45 -7.72
N ASN A 164 -26.93 3.26 -8.34
CA ASN A 164 -26.60 4.63 -8.74
C ASN A 164 -27.47 5.70 -8.05
N THR A 165 -28.31 5.30 -7.09
CA THR A 165 -29.24 6.21 -6.42
C THR A 165 -28.59 6.90 -5.25
N ILE A 166 -28.65 8.23 -5.24
CA ILE A 166 -28.27 9.11 -4.14
C ILE A 166 -29.47 9.99 -3.75
N ARG A 167 -29.47 10.53 -2.52
CA ARG A 167 -30.58 11.33 -2.00
C ARG A 167 -30.11 12.76 -1.72
N LEU A 168 -30.98 13.73 -1.94
CA LEU A 168 -30.75 15.12 -1.53
C LEU A 168 -30.38 15.17 -0.04
N GLY A 169 -29.29 15.89 0.30
CA GLY A 169 -28.79 16.00 1.65
C GLY A 169 -27.93 14.80 2.12
N GLN A 170 -27.79 13.74 1.30
CA GLN A 170 -26.89 12.63 1.63
C GLN A 170 -25.44 13.11 1.68
N ARG A 171 -24.71 12.71 2.73
CA ARG A 171 -23.28 12.99 2.85
C ARG A 171 -22.46 11.91 2.16
N LEU A 172 -21.54 12.32 1.33
CA LEU A 172 -20.65 11.45 0.58
C LEU A 172 -19.19 11.83 0.85
N LYS A 173 -18.35 10.84 1.09
CA LYS A 173 -16.91 11.01 0.97
C LYS A 173 -16.56 11.18 -0.50
N VAL A 174 -15.81 12.22 -0.82
CA VAL A 174 -15.30 12.46 -2.16
C VAL A 174 -13.78 12.61 -2.10
N ILE A 175 -13.07 11.83 -2.91
CA ILE A 175 -11.62 11.92 -3.02
C ILE A 175 -11.28 13.20 -3.79
N THR A 176 -10.33 13.99 -3.25
CA THR A 176 -9.97 15.32 -3.80
C THR A 176 -8.54 15.36 -4.34
N VAL A 177 -7.77 14.33 -4.15
CA VAL A 177 -6.39 14.20 -4.65
C VAL A 177 -6.35 13.43 -5.96
N LYS A 178 -5.29 13.67 -6.74
CA LYS A 178 -5.09 12.97 -8.02
C LYS A 178 -4.36 11.65 -7.81
N PHE A 179 -4.76 10.68 -8.61
CA PHE A 179 -4.04 9.42 -8.76
C PHE A 179 -3.13 9.49 -9.98
N SER A 180 -2.02 8.76 -9.91
CA SER A 180 -1.13 8.48 -11.04
C SER A 180 -0.58 7.05 -10.93
N VAL A 181 -0.01 6.57 -12.01
CA VAL A 181 0.58 5.24 -12.07
C VAL A 181 2.03 5.36 -12.51
N VAL A 182 2.91 4.61 -11.84
CA VAL A 182 4.29 4.42 -12.31
C VAL A 182 4.48 2.93 -12.57
N VAL A 183 5.03 2.59 -13.73
CA VAL A 183 5.40 1.21 -14.10
C VAL A 183 6.91 1.13 -14.21
N ASP A 184 7.52 0.27 -13.40
CA ASP A 184 8.93 -0.09 -13.47
C ASP A 184 9.04 -1.41 -14.26
N LYS A 185 9.57 -1.32 -15.48
CA LYS A 185 9.72 -2.48 -16.37
C LYS A 185 10.80 -3.43 -15.89
N SER A 186 11.86 -2.91 -15.28
CA SER A 186 12.99 -3.71 -14.81
C SER A 186 12.57 -4.67 -13.69
N GLN A 187 11.63 -4.24 -12.86
CA GLN A 187 11.10 -5.02 -11.75
C GLN A 187 9.75 -5.70 -12.05
N ASN A 188 9.11 -5.38 -13.19
CA ASN A 188 7.74 -5.78 -13.50
C ASN A 188 6.75 -5.41 -12.39
N LEU A 189 6.83 -4.16 -11.93
CA LEU A 189 5.97 -3.60 -10.90
C LEU A 189 5.18 -2.42 -11.44
N LEU A 190 3.93 -2.30 -10.98
CA LEU A 190 3.08 -1.14 -11.18
C LEU A 190 2.77 -0.55 -9.81
N MET A 191 3.04 0.74 -9.64
CA MET A 191 2.80 1.49 -8.41
C MET A 191 1.64 2.46 -8.60
N LEU A 192 0.56 2.28 -7.83
CA LEU A 192 -0.52 3.24 -7.73
C LEU A 192 -0.10 4.33 -6.75
N LYS A 193 -0.11 5.57 -7.20
CA LYS A 193 0.23 6.75 -6.41
C LYS A 193 -0.98 7.62 -6.14
N GLN A 194 -0.96 8.24 -4.98
CA GLN A 194 -1.89 9.29 -4.57
C GLN A 194 -1.05 10.52 -4.19
N ASN A 195 -1.13 11.58 -4.99
CA ASN A 195 -0.10 12.64 -5.01
C ASN A 195 1.29 12.01 -5.21
N ASP A 196 2.25 12.30 -4.32
CA ASP A 196 3.61 11.75 -4.40
C ASP A 196 3.79 10.41 -3.68
N GLY A 197 2.81 9.99 -2.87
CA GLY A 197 2.88 8.76 -2.07
C GLY A 197 2.44 7.52 -2.85
N ILE A 198 3.19 6.42 -2.74
CA ILE A 198 2.77 5.10 -3.22
C ILE A 198 1.77 4.54 -2.22
N ILE A 199 0.57 4.18 -2.68
CA ILE A 199 -0.47 3.59 -1.84
C ILE A 199 -0.59 2.09 -2.02
N LYS A 200 -0.23 1.56 -3.21
CA LYS A 200 -0.19 0.11 -3.47
C LYS A 200 0.74 -0.22 -4.63
N THR A 201 1.37 -1.38 -4.55
CA THR A 201 2.25 -1.95 -5.57
C THR A 201 1.67 -3.25 -6.09
N TYR A 202 1.68 -3.44 -7.41
CA TYR A 202 1.17 -4.61 -8.09
C TYR A 202 2.25 -5.28 -8.91
N LYS A 203 2.26 -6.61 -8.92
CA LYS A 203 3.12 -7.39 -9.79
C LYS A 203 2.46 -7.49 -11.17
N VAL A 204 3.17 -7.05 -12.21
CA VAL A 204 2.65 -6.98 -13.58
C VAL A 204 3.53 -7.77 -14.55
N SER A 205 3.07 -7.94 -15.79
CA SER A 205 3.93 -8.32 -16.91
C SER A 205 4.07 -7.16 -17.88
N THR A 206 5.25 -7.06 -18.47
CA THR A 206 5.61 -6.08 -19.49
C THR A 206 5.99 -6.76 -20.81
N GLY A 207 6.37 -5.99 -21.81
CA GLY A 207 6.70 -6.48 -23.14
C GLY A 207 7.96 -7.32 -23.18
N THR A 208 7.92 -8.42 -23.95
CA THR A 208 9.11 -9.24 -24.28
C THR A 208 10.18 -8.38 -24.92
N ASN A 209 11.45 -8.72 -24.67
CA ASN A 209 12.59 -7.95 -25.16
C ASN A 209 12.52 -6.44 -24.84
N ASN A 210 11.94 -6.13 -23.68
CA ASN A 210 11.81 -4.77 -23.17
C ASN A 210 10.99 -3.82 -24.08
N CYS A 211 10.06 -4.33 -24.91
CA CYS A 211 9.34 -3.56 -25.91
C CYS A 211 8.21 -2.66 -25.36
N THR A 212 7.88 -2.73 -24.07
CA THR A 212 6.97 -1.75 -23.46
C THR A 212 7.60 -0.36 -23.56
N PRO A 213 6.92 0.64 -24.16
CA PRO A 213 7.50 1.96 -24.36
C PRO A 213 7.74 2.69 -23.05
N VAL A 214 8.89 3.34 -22.92
CA VAL A 214 9.22 4.27 -21.84
C VAL A 214 8.61 5.64 -22.15
N GLY A 215 8.13 6.34 -21.14
CA GLY A 215 7.56 7.68 -21.28
C GLY A 215 6.36 7.90 -20.37
N THR A 216 5.71 9.03 -20.57
CA THR A 216 4.49 9.40 -19.84
C THR A 216 3.30 9.40 -20.78
N PHE A 217 2.28 8.66 -20.44
CA PHE A 217 1.07 8.43 -21.20
C PHE A 217 -0.15 8.83 -20.36
N ARG A 218 -1.34 8.91 -21.01
CA ARG A 218 -2.61 9.15 -20.34
C ARG A 218 -3.61 8.06 -20.69
N ILE A 219 -4.41 7.64 -19.70
CA ILE A 219 -5.53 6.74 -19.92
C ILE A 219 -6.59 7.51 -20.72
N THR A 220 -6.93 7.04 -21.93
CA THR A 220 -7.94 7.66 -22.81
C THR A 220 -9.18 6.80 -23.01
N THR A 221 -9.10 5.52 -22.73
CA THR A 221 -10.18 4.56 -22.97
C THR A 221 -10.27 3.57 -21.82
N LYS A 222 -11.49 3.30 -21.37
CA LYS A 222 -11.77 2.34 -20.29
C LYS A 222 -12.88 1.39 -20.74
N LEU A 223 -12.59 0.08 -20.81
CA LEU A 223 -13.55 -0.94 -21.25
C LEU A 223 -13.69 -2.06 -20.22
N VAL A 224 -14.95 -2.47 -20.02
CA VAL A 224 -15.30 -3.67 -19.24
C VAL A 224 -15.50 -4.82 -20.21
N ASN A 225 -14.91 -5.97 -19.93
CA ASN A 225 -14.97 -7.15 -20.78
C ASN A 225 -14.64 -6.80 -22.25
N PRO A 226 -13.42 -6.34 -22.54
CA PRO A 226 -13.06 -5.82 -23.85
C PRO A 226 -13.09 -6.91 -24.93
N VAL A 227 -13.53 -6.56 -26.13
CA VAL A 227 -13.26 -7.36 -27.34
C VAL A 227 -11.80 -7.14 -27.73
N TRP A 228 -11.08 -8.23 -27.97
CA TRP A 228 -9.71 -8.14 -28.46
C TRP A 228 -9.67 -8.22 -29.99
N TYR A 229 -9.08 -7.22 -30.61
CA TYR A 229 -8.88 -7.21 -32.06
C TYR A 229 -7.46 -7.69 -32.37
N LYS A 230 -7.34 -8.84 -33.04
CA LYS A 230 -6.08 -9.44 -33.47
C LYS A 230 -6.14 -9.78 -34.94
N ASP A 231 -5.20 -9.26 -35.71
CA ASP A 231 -5.07 -9.51 -37.16
C ASP A 231 -6.42 -9.33 -37.91
N GLY A 232 -7.16 -8.26 -37.58
CA GLY A 232 -8.45 -7.92 -38.15
C GLY A 232 -9.62 -8.79 -37.66
N LYS A 233 -9.40 -9.72 -36.75
CA LYS A 233 -10.45 -10.55 -36.15
C LYS A 233 -10.86 -10.01 -34.79
N ALA A 234 -12.17 -9.93 -34.55
CA ALA A 234 -12.74 -9.60 -33.25
C ALA A 234 -12.85 -10.86 -32.39
N ILE A 235 -12.14 -10.92 -31.28
CA ILE A 235 -12.16 -12.04 -30.32
C ILE A 235 -12.99 -11.58 -29.12
N PRO A 236 -14.18 -12.17 -28.89
CA PRO A 236 -15.08 -11.74 -27.84
C PRO A 236 -14.52 -12.05 -26.44
N PRO A 237 -14.98 -11.36 -25.39
CA PRO A 237 -14.47 -11.54 -24.02
C PRO A 237 -14.73 -12.92 -23.43
N THR A 238 -15.69 -13.68 -23.99
CA THR A 238 -16.00 -15.06 -23.59
C THR A 238 -15.09 -16.10 -24.25
N SER A 239 -14.29 -15.71 -25.25
CA SER A 239 -13.35 -16.61 -25.92
C SER A 239 -12.13 -16.89 -25.04
N PRO A 240 -11.67 -18.15 -24.93
CA PRO A 240 -10.42 -18.50 -24.26
C PRO A 240 -9.19 -17.89 -24.95
N GLU A 241 -9.31 -17.46 -26.20
CA GLU A 241 -8.25 -16.78 -26.95
C GLU A 241 -8.11 -15.30 -26.54
N ASN A 242 -9.11 -14.72 -25.88
CA ASN A 242 -9.05 -13.31 -25.47
C ASN A 242 -8.14 -13.15 -24.25
N ILE A 243 -6.97 -12.58 -24.49
CA ILE A 243 -5.93 -12.42 -23.47
C ILE A 243 -6.09 -11.15 -22.60
N LEU A 244 -7.05 -10.28 -22.91
CA LEU A 244 -7.19 -8.97 -22.24
C LEU A 244 -7.84 -9.05 -20.85
N GLY A 245 -8.43 -10.18 -20.51
CA GLY A 245 -9.12 -10.35 -19.23
C GLY A 245 -10.35 -9.45 -19.09
N THR A 246 -10.65 -9.02 -17.86
CA THR A 246 -11.92 -8.38 -17.51
C THR A 246 -11.95 -6.86 -17.73
N ARG A 247 -10.80 -6.20 -17.85
CA ARG A 247 -10.69 -4.75 -18.02
C ARG A 247 -9.59 -4.37 -19.00
N TRP A 248 -9.80 -3.25 -19.67
CA TRP A 248 -8.83 -2.56 -20.51
C TRP A 248 -8.82 -1.07 -20.16
N MET A 249 -7.62 -0.51 -19.99
CA MET A 249 -7.36 0.92 -19.87
C MET A 249 -6.33 1.30 -20.92
N GLY A 250 -6.80 1.82 -22.07
CA GLY A 250 -5.97 2.21 -23.22
C GLY A 250 -5.29 3.55 -23.01
N PHE A 251 -4.07 3.68 -23.54
CA PHE A 251 -3.28 4.92 -23.49
C PHE A 251 -3.57 5.80 -24.71
N ASP A 252 -3.12 7.06 -24.64
CA ASP A 252 -2.99 7.99 -25.78
C ASP A 252 -1.94 7.53 -26.82
N LYS A 253 -1.28 6.41 -26.58
CA LYS A 253 -0.49 5.65 -27.55
C LYS A 253 -1.27 4.44 -28.00
N GLU A 254 -1.65 4.44 -29.29
CA GLU A 254 -2.46 3.37 -29.89
C GLU A 254 -1.85 1.98 -29.69
N GLY A 255 -2.67 1.01 -29.36
CA GLY A 255 -2.28 -0.40 -29.15
C GLY A 255 -1.66 -0.69 -27.77
N TYR A 256 -1.44 0.32 -26.92
CA TYR A 256 -0.86 0.15 -25.59
C TYR A 256 -1.86 0.47 -24.49
N GLY A 257 -1.74 -0.24 -23.39
CA GLY A 257 -2.62 -0.04 -22.22
C GLY A 257 -2.31 -1.01 -21.07
N ILE A 258 -3.14 -0.90 -20.04
CA ILE A 258 -3.17 -1.81 -18.89
C ILE A 258 -4.39 -2.71 -19.03
N HIS A 259 -4.22 -4.02 -18.85
CA HIS A 259 -5.31 -4.99 -18.98
C HIS A 259 -5.18 -6.17 -18.03
N GLY A 260 -6.27 -6.93 -17.89
CA GLY A 260 -6.29 -8.17 -17.13
C GLY A 260 -5.59 -9.32 -17.80
N THR A 261 -5.84 -10.54 -17.36
CA THR A 261 -5.24 -11.73 -17.98
C THR A 261 -6.05 -12.99 -17.76
N THR A 262 -5.97 -13.91 -18.70
CA THR A 262 -6.38 -15.32 -18.57
C THR A 262 -5.20 -16.22 -18.15
N ASP A 263 -3.96 -15.67 -18.15
CA ASP A 263 -2.73 -16.38 -17.75
C ASP A 263 -2.01 -15.66 -16.58
N PRO A 264 -2.45 -15.86 -15.32
CA PRO A 264 -1.79 -15.26 -14.15
C PRO A 264 -0.37 -15.81 -13.89
N GLY A 265 0.01 -16.94 -14.47
CA GLY A 265 1.35 -17.54 -14.34
C GLY A 265 2.45 -16.75 -15.06
N SER A 266 2.07 -15.86 -15.97
CA SER A 266 2.99 -14.97 -16.69
C SER A 266 3.41 -13.74 -15.88
N LEU A 267 2.72 -13.39 -14.78
CA LEU A 267 2.96 -12.18 -14.02
C LEU A 267 4.37 -12.14 -13.39
N GLY A 268 4.99 -10.97 -13.46
CA GLY A 268 6.36 -10.73 -13.02
C GLY A 268 7.41 -11.05 -14.08
N LYS A 269 7.01 -11.21 -15.34
CA LYS A 269 7.89 -11.51 -16.47
C LYS A 269 7.64 -10.55 -17.64
N GLN A 270 8.60 -10.40 -18.50
CA GLN A 270 8.43 -9.78 -19.81
C GLN A 270 7.74 -10.79 -20.73
N ALA A 271 6.41 -10.73 -20.84
CA ALA A 271 5.59 -11.78 -21.49
C ALA A 271 4.47 -11.23 -22.40
N THR A 272 4.45 -9.93 -22.68
CA THR A 272 3.42 -9.30 -23.52
C THR A 272 4.01 -8.75 -24.83
N ALA A 273 3.15 -8.28 -25.73
CA ALA A 273 3.57 -7.55 -26.93
C ALA A 273 3.83 -6.04 -26.68
N GLY A 274 3.92 -5.63 -25.40
CA GLY A 274 4.20 -4.25 -25.01
C GLY A 274 3.20 -3.65 -24.03
N CYS A 275 2.01 -4.24 -23.86
CA CYS A 275 1.03 -3.82 -22.86
C CYS A 275 1.44 -4.22 -21.44
N ILE A 276 0.82 -3.60 -20.45
CA ILE A 276 0.97 -3.91 -19.04
C ILE A 276 -0.16 -4.88 -18.65
N ARG A 277 0.21 -6.10 -18.28
CA ARG A 277 -0.72 -7.17 -17.90
C ARG A 277 -0.78 -7.31 -16.40
N MET A 278 -2.01 -7.42 -15.84
CA MET A 278 -2.28 -7.55 -14.42
C MET A 278 -3.22 -8.73 -14.12
N ARG A 279 -3.36 -9.12 -12.84
CA ARG A 279 -4.48 -9.97 -12.42
C ARG A 279 -5.82 -9.28 -12.71
N ASN A 280 -6.84 -10.06 -13.01
CA ASN A 280 -8.18 -9.51 -13.22
C ASN A 280 -8.69 -8.74 -12.01
N SER A 281 -8.57 -9.26 -10.80
CA SER A 281 -8.99 -8.56 -9.58
C SER A 281 -8.23 -7.25 -9.33
N GLU A 282 -6.96 -7.19 -9.72
CA GLU A 282 -6.11 -5.99 -9.53
C GLU A 282 -6.39 -4.92 -10.59
N VAL A 283 -6.60 -5.32 -11.85
CA VAL A 283 -6.98 -4.35 -12.89
C VAL A 283 -8.40 -3.82 -12.70
N GLU A 284 -9.31 -4.61 -12.12
CA GLU A 284 -10.65 -4.17 -11.72
C GLU A 284 -10.57 -3.12 -10.61
N GLU A 285 -9.71 -3.32 -9.62
CA GLU A 285 -9.46 -2.37 -8.55
C GLU A 285 -8.90 -1.05 -9.12
N LEU A 286 -7.90 -1.09 -9.99
CA LEU A 286 -7.36 0.10 -10.65
C LEU A 286 -8.38 0.79 -11.55
N TYR A 287 -9.17 0.01 -12.28
CA TYR A 287 -10.23 0.52 -13.15
C TYR A 287 -11.26 1.32 -12.35
N ASP A 288 -11.63 0.86 -11.16
CA ASP A 288 -12.56 1.56 -10.29
C ASP A 288 -11.97 2.89 -9.75
N ILE A 289 -10.66 2.96 -9.54
CA ILE A 289 -9.98 4.12 -8.96
C ILE A 289 -9.64 5.18 -10.02
N LEU A 290 -9.10 4.78 -11.16
CA LEU A 290 -8.44 5.66 -12.13
C LEU A 290 -9.45 6.24 -13.14
N PRO A 291 -9.69 7.56 -13.18
CA PRO A 291 -10.45 8.20 -14.26
C PRO A 291 -9.66 8.25 -15.58
N GLU A 292 -10.36 8.47 -16.69
CA GLU A 292 -9.71 8.89 -17.93
C GLU A 292 -8.95 10.20 -17.70
N GLY A 293 -7.84 10.36 -18.40
CA GLY A 293 -6.88 11.44 -18.19
C GLY A 293 -5.81 11.14 -17.14
N THR A 294 -5.91 10.03 -16.40
CA THR A 294 -4.88 9.62 -15.42
C THR A 294 -3.53 9.42 -16.10
N GLU A 295 -2.48 9.98 -15.50
CA GLU A 295 -1.11 9.86 -15.97
C GLU A 295 -0.50 8.51 -15.60
N VAL A 296 0.16 7.90 -16.60
CA VAL A 296 0.88 6.63 -16.47
C VAL A 296 2.32 6.86 -16.94
N THR A 297 3.27 6.85 -16.02
CA THR A 297 4.70 6.98 -16.32
C THR A 297 5.33 5.58 -16.32
N ILE A 298 5.98 5.23 -17.44
CA ILE A 298 6.68 3.96 -17.61
C ILE A 298 8.18 4.25 -17.62
N VAL A 299 8.89 3.62 -16.72
CA VAL A 299 10.36 3.71 -16.56
C VAL A 299 11.00 2.34 -16.77
N ASP A 300 12.34 2.39 -17.02
CA ASP A 300 13.14 1.18 -17.22
C ASP A 300 13.70 0.66 -15.92
#